data_b3c1ea47b6500fe4786df75ce0c4a7a9
#
_entry.id   b3c1ea47b6500fe4786df75ce0c4a7a9
#
_cell.length_a   1.000
_cell.length_b   1.000
_cell.length_c   1.000
_cell.angle_alpha   90.00
_cell.angle_beta   90.00
_cell.angle_gamma   90.00
#
_symmetry.space_group_name_H-M   'P 1'
#
loop_
_entity.id
_entity.type
_entity.pdbx_description
1 polymer ?
#
loop_
_entity_poly.entity_id
_entity_poly.type
_entity_poly.pdbx_seq_one_letter_code
_entity_poly.pdbx_strand_id
1 'polypeptide(L)'
;MRTLVAIWRILGVIGMVARGLWLAGFMMPRRDVAGRRAIVQRWSVQMLRRLGVEVSVSGTAHPGAVLMVANHVSWLDIPALHASAPQARFVSKADIAHWPLLGRLARAGGTLFIERERKRDALRVVHEVADALKNADAVAVFPEGTTGAGYEVLPFHANLLQAAIATATVVQPIVLRYSEPGHAVSIAAQYTGDTTLVESLMKVCRARGLVVEVRFLPIEPVGELDRRALAQRLHDRVSDELHAMTRGA
;
A
#
# COMPACT_ATOMS: atom_id res chain seq x y z
N MET A 1 31.88 4.55 -1.69
CA MET A 1 30.87 4.87 -0.67
C MET A 1 29.44 4.42 -1.05
N ARG A 2 28.91 4.72 -2.28
CA ARG A 2 27.52 4.32 -2.67
C ARG A 2 27.27 2.82 -2.61
N THR A 3 28.21 2.01 -3.08
CA THR A 3 28.11 0.54 -3.11
C THR A 3 28.09 -0.07 -1.69
N LEU A 4 28.94 0.44 -0.79
CA LEU A 4 29.00 -0.04 0.60
C LEU A 4 27.69 0.23 1.37
N VAL A 5 27.10 1.42 1.17
CA VAL A 5 25.80 1.77 1.77
C VAL A 5 24.69 0.85 1.22
N ALA A 6 24.68 0.60 -0.08
CA ALA A 6 23.69 -0.29 -0.69
C ALA A 6 23.82 -1.72 -0.17
N ILE A 7 25.04 -2.26 -0.06
CA ILE A 7 25.30 -3.59 0.50
C ILE A 7 24.80 -3.66 1.95
N TRP A 8 25.14 -2.66 2.78
CA TRP A 8 24.70 -2.62 4.16
C TRP A 8 23.16 -2.57 4.29
N ARG A 9 22.49 -1.79 3.43
CA ARG A 9 21.02 -1.75 3.36
C ARG A 9 20.42 -3.09 2.95
N ILE A 10 20.98 -3.75 1.94
CA ILE A 10 20.52 -5.08 1.47
C ILE A 10 20.66 -6.12 2.59
N LEU A 11 21.81 -6.18 3.27
CA LEU A 11 22.00 -7.07 4.41
C LEU A 11 20.97 -6.77 5.52
N GLY A 12 20.70 -5.47 5.76
CA GLY A 12 19.66 -5.04 6.68
C GLY A 12 18.26 -5.51 6.28
N VAL A 13 17.91 -5.46 4.98
CA VAL A 13 16.64 -5.95 4.45
C VAL A 13 16.51 -7.46 4.62
N ILE A 14 17.57 -8.23 4.33
CA ILE A 14 17.59 -9.69 4.55
C ILE A 14 17.31 -10.00 6.02
N GLY A 15 17.99 -9.30 6.94
CA GLY A 15 17.75 -9.43 8.38
C GLY A 15 16.31 -9.06 8.78
N MET A 16 15.74 -8.01 8.16
CA MET A 16 14.36 -7.60 8.40
C MET A 16 13.33 -8.61 7.88
N VAL A 17 13.58 -9.24 6.73
CA VAL A 17 12.73 -10.33 6.20
C VAL A 17 12.78 -11.53 7.15
N ALA A 18 13.97 -11.98 7.56
CA ALA A 18 14.12 -13.08 8.52
C ALA A 18 13.41 -12.78 9.85
N ARG A 19 13.59 -11.55 10.38
CA ARG A 19 12.87 -11.09 11.58
C ARG A 19 11.36 -11.06 11.39
N GLY A 20 10.87 -10.60 10.25
CA GLY A 20 9.44 -10.57 9.92
C GLY A 20 8.83 -11.97 9.91
N LEU A 21 9.52 -12.95 9.31
CA LEU A 21 9.10 -14.34 9.31
C LEU A 21 9.07 -14.94 10.73
N TRP A 22 10.06 -14.62 11.55
CA TRP A 22 10.09 -15.03 12.96
C TRP A 22 8.92 -14.41 13.74
N LEU A 23 8.68 -13.11 13.58
CA LEU A 23 7.55 -12.41 14.21
C LEU A 23 6.21 -13.03 13.77
N ALA A 24 6.04 -13.29 12.47
CA ALA A 24 4.84 -13.90 11.92
C ALA A 24 4.58 -15.32 12.46
N GLY A 25 5.63 -16.13 12.61
CA GLY A 25 5.51 -17.52 13.07
C GLY A 25 5.38 -17.66 14.58
N PHE A 26 6.05 -16.82 15.36
CA PHE A 26 6.18 -17.04 16.81
C PHE A 26 5.49 -15.98 17.68
N MET A 27 5.55 -14.71 17.29
CA MET A 27 5.02 -13.62 18.12
C MET A 27 3.56 -13.30 17.82
N MET A 28 3.20 -13.17 16.54
CA MET A 28 1.86 -12.75 16.15
C MET A 28 0.75 -13.73 16.55
N PRO A 29 0.94 -15.07 16.51
CA PRO A 29 -0.09 -16.00 16.95
C PRO A 29 -0.50 -15.83 18.42
N ARG A 30 0.40 -15.26 19.25
CA ARG A 30 0.21 -15.06 20.70
C ARG A 30 -0.30 -13.67 21.05
N ARG A 31 -0.61 -12.84 20.06
CA ARG A 31 -1.06 -11.45 20.24
C ARG A 31 -2.51 -11.29 19.81
N ASP A 32 -3.19 -10.39 20.48
CA ASP A 32 -4.49 -9.86 20.06
C ASP A 32 -4.35 -9.02 18.78
N VAL A 33 -5.47 -8.53 18.26
CA VAL A 33 -5.52 -7.73 17.04
C VAL A 33 -4.66 -6.46 17.17
N ALA A 34 -4.77 -5.76 18.30
CA ALA A 34 -4.00 -4.53 18.54
C ALA A 34 -2.49 -4.81 18.58
N GLY A 35 -2.07 -5.87 19.27
CA GLY A 35 -0.68 -6.29 19.34
C GLY A 35 -0.11 -6.72 17.98
N ARG A 36 -0.90 -7.39 17.14
CA ARG A 36 -0.49 -7.74 15.76
C ARG A 36 -0.31 -6.48 14.90
N ARG A 37 -1.24 -5.53 14.96
CA ARG A 37 -1.15 -4.24 14.26
C ARG A 37 0.11 -3.46 14.68
N ALA A 38 0.41 -3.42 15.98
CA ALA A 38 1.62 -2.77 16.49
C ALA A 38 2.92 -3.44 16.00
N ILE A 39 2.94 -4.79 15.88
CA ILE A 39 4.08 -5.53 15.32
C ILE A 39 4.25 -5.17 13.84
N VAL A 40 3.19 -5.20 13.04
CA VAL A 40 3.22 -4.85 11.61
C VAL A 40 3.72 -3.42 11.41
N GLN A 41 3.19 -2.46 12.16
CA GLN A 41 3.61 -1.06 12.09
C GLN A 41 5.10 -0.89 12.39
N ARG A 42 5.56 -1.41 13.53
CA ARG A 42 6.98 -1.29 13.94
C ARG A 42 7.92 -1.95 12.92
N TRP A 43 7.53 -3.11 12.41
CA TRP A 43 8.31 -3.82 11.39
C TRP A 43 8.38 -3.02 10.10
N SER A 44 7.28 -2.44 9.63
CA SER A 44 7.21 -1.63 8.42
C SER A 44 8.04 -0.35 8.53
N VAL A 45 7.94 0.37 9.65
CA VAL A 45 8.80 1.55 9.93
C VAL A 45 10.28 1.17 9.90
N GLN A 46 10.66 0.05 10.52
CA GLN A 46 12.05 -0.38 10.56
C GLN A 46 12.54 -0.86 9.19
N MET A 47 11.70 -1.53 8.40
CA MET A 47 12.02 -1.94 7.03
C MET A 47 12.31 -0.72 6.16
N LEU A 48 11.44 0.29 6.17
CA LEU A 48 11.64 1.53 5.40
C LEU A 48 12.90 2.26 5.82
N ARG A 49 13.17 2.37 7.12
CA ARG A 49 14.42 2.96 7.64
C ARG A 49 15.67 2.19 7.18
N ARG A 50 15.61 0.86 7.13
CA ARG A 50 16.73 0.02 6.64
C ARG A 50 16.96 0.20 5.14
N LEU A 51 15.91 0.44 4.37
CA LEU A 51 15.97 0.80 2.96
C LEU A 51 16.52 2.23 2.75
N GLY A 52 16.52 3.06 3.79
CA GLY A 52 16.87 4.48 3.71
C GLY A 52 15.74 5.33 3.18
N VAL A 53 14.50 4.90 3.41
CA VAL A 53 13.26 5.61 3.06
C VAL A 53 12.73 6.29 4.31
N GLU A 54 12.53 7.59 4.23
CA GLU A 54 11.83 8.38 5.24
C GLU A 54 10.34 8.39 4.94
N VAL A 55 9.51 8.36 5.99
CA VAL A 55 8.05 8.41 5.86
C VAL A 55 7.55 9.71 6.44
N SER A 56 6.91 10.52 5.62
CA SER A 56 6.18 11.73 6.01
C SER A 56 4.68 11.44 5.93
N VAL A 57 3.95 11.72 7.00
CA VAL A 57 2.50 11.45 7.06
C VAL A 57 1.76 12.75 7.31
N SER A 58 0.71 13.00 6.54
CA SER A 58 -0.23 14.11 6.75
C SER A 58 -1.68 13.61 6.67
N GLY A 59 -2.56 14.28 7.40
CA GLY A 59 -3.92 13.78 7.65
C GLY A 59 -3.94 12.61 8.64
N THR A 60 -5.09 11.97 8.78
CA THR A 60 -5.31 10.89 9.75
C THR A 60 -6.06 9.73 9.12
N ALA A 61 -5.54 8.52 9.29
CA ALA A 61 -6.22 7.32 8.85
C ALA A 61 -7.52 7.12 9.64
N HIS A 62 -8.61 6.79 8.94
CA HIS A 62 -9.89 6.50 9.58
C HIS A 62 -9.77 5.27 10.50
N PRO A 63 -10.23 5.35 11.75
CA PRO A 63 -10.00 4.28 12.73
C PRO A 63 -10.94 3.08 12.59
N GLY A 64 -12.08 3.25 11.92
CA GLY A 64 -13.14 2.24 11.75
C GLY A 64 -13.13 1.54 10.40
N ALA A 65 -14.28 0.94 10.07
CA ALA A 65 -14.53 0.35 8.76
C ALA A 65 -14.36 1.41 7.66
N VAL A 66 -13.49 1.15 6.71
CA VAL A 66 -13.21 2.09 5.63
C VAL A 66 -12.59 1.36 4.42
N LEU A 67 -12.97 1.76 3.23
CA LEU A 67 -12.24 1.40 2.02
C LEU A 67 -11.20 2.50 1.74
N MET A 68 -9.93 2.21 2.00
CA MET A 68 -8.80 3.09 1.67
C MET A 68 -8.45 2.92 0.20
N VAL A 69 -8.42 4.03 -0.54
CA VAL A 69 -8.17 4.04 -1.99
C VAL A 69 -6.94 4.90 -2.27
N ALA A 70 -5.87 4.29 -2.75
CA ALA A 70 -4.60 4.96 -3.01
C ALA A 70 -4.13 4.80 -4.46
N ASN A 71 -3.35 5.77 -4.97
CA ASN A 71 -2.52 5.57 -6.14
C ASN A 71 -1.40 4.56 -5.85
N HIS A 72 -0.82 3.96 -6.90
CA HIS A 72 0.16 2.88 -6.77
C HIS A 72 1.43 3.18 -7.54
N VAL A 73 2.54 3.33 -6.86
CA VAL A 73 3.86 3.67 -7.46
C VAL A 73 4.86 2.53 -7.31
N SER A 74 4.80 1.83 -6.17
CA SER A 74 5.85 0.91 -5.78
C SER A 74 5.35 -0.20 -4.85
N TRP A 75 6.10 -1.30 -4.77
CA TRP A 75 5.92 -2.27 -3.69
C TRP A 75 6.13 -1.65 -2.29
N LEU A 76 6.83 -0.51 -2.22
CA LEU A 76 7.04 0.27 -1.00
C LEU A 76 5.75 0.87 -0.45
N ASP A 77 4.69 1.00 -1.25
CA ASP A 77 3.40 1.56 -0.85
C ASP A 77 2.79 0.75 0.30
N ILE A 78 2.96 -0.58 0.26
CA ILE A 78 2.44 -1.48 1.29
C ILE A 78 3.10 -1.24 2.65
N PRO A 79 4.44 -1.29 2.81
CA PRO A 79 5.06 -0.96 4.09
C PRO A 79 4.89 0.52 4.49
N ALA A 80 4.76 1.46 3.55
CA ALA A 80 4.49 2.87 3.86
C ALA A 80 3.09 3.04 4.49
N LEU A 81 2.08 2.42 3.91
CA LEU A 81 0.73 2.44 4.46
C LEU A 81 0.65 1.65 5.77
N HIS A 82 1.29 0.49 5.92
CA HIS A 82 1.33 -0.22 7.21
C HIS A 82 2.07 0.57 8.31
N ALA A 83 3.03 1.41 7.95
CA ALA A 83 3.71 2.28 8.92
C ALA A 83 2.77 3.38 9.45
N SER A 84 1.82 3.86 8.63
CA SER A 84 0.91 4.98 8.94
C SER A 84 -0.52 4.54 9.26
N ALA A 85 -0.99 3.41 8.74
CA ALA A 85 -2.31 2.82 8.97
C ALA A 85 -2.18 1.30 9.17
N PRO A 86 -1.70 0.83 10.34
CA PRO A 86 -1.41 -0.59 10.59
C PRO A 86 -2.66 -1.48 10.63
N GLN A 87 -3.86 -0.90 10.66
CA GLN A 87 -5.13 -1.60 10.55
C GLN A 87 -5.50 -1.97 9.11
N ALA A 88 -4.84 -1.39 8.11
CA ALA A 88 -5.16 -1.63 6.71
C ALA A 88 -4.84 -3.07 6.28
N ARG A 89 -5.82 -3.72 5.67
CA ARG A 89 -5.68 -5.04 5.03
C ARG A 89 -5.63 -4.84 3.52
N PHE A 90 -4.56 -5.27 2.90
CA PHE A 90 -4.38 -5.09 1.45
C PHE A 90 -5.08 -6.18 0.66
N VAL A 91 -5.49 -5.81 -0.54
CA VAL A 91 -5.99 -6.75 -1.56
C VAL A 91 -4.85 -7.04 -2.53
N SER A 92 -4.48 -8.31 -2.70
CA SER A 92 -3.37 -8.73 -3.55
C SER A 92 -3.73 -9.93 -4.43
N LYS A 93 -2.97 -10.14 -5.52
CA LYS A 93 -3.11 -11.33 -6.37
C LYS A 93 -2.79 -12.61 -5.58
N ALA A 94 -3.53 -13.69 -5.84
CA ALA A 94 -3.32 -14.98 -5.20
C ALA A 94 -1.92 -15.56 -5.42
N ASP A 95 -1.30 -15.28 -6.57
CA ASP A 95 0.07 -15.73 -6.89
C ASP A 95 1.08 -15.32 -5.81
N ILE A 96 0.93 -14.11 -5.24
CA ILE A 96 1.83 -13.61 -4.19
C ILE A 96 1.74 -14.47 -2.93
N ALA A 97 0.59 -15.10 -2.67
CA ALA A 97 0.44 -16.02 -1.54
C ALA A 97 1.39 -17.22 -1.63
N HIS A 98 1.77 -17.63 -2.85
CA HIS A 98 2.67 -18.76 -3.09
C HIS A 98 4.15 -18.38 -3.07
N TRP A 99 4.49 -17.10 -3.00
CA TRP A 99 5.89 -16.69 -2.88
C TRP A 99 6.44 -17.09 -1.50
N PRO A 100 7.57 -17.82 -1.44
CA PRO A 100 7.99 -18.53 -0.22
C PRO A 100 8.13 -17.65 1.03
N LEU A 101 8.64 -16.45 0.87
CA LEU A 101 8.90 -15.51 1.97
C LEU A 101 7.84 -14.41 2.03
N LEU A 102 7.58 -13.76 0.90
CA LEU A 102 6.66 -12.61 0.83
C LEU A 102 5.21 -13.02 1.08
N GLY A 103 4.79 -14.20 0.60
CA GLY A 103 3.45 -14.71 0.86
C GLY A 103 3.16 -14.92 2.35
N ARG A 104 4.16 -15.39 3.13
CA ARG A 104 4.03 -15.52 4.58
C ARG A 104 3.94 -14.17 5.28
N LEU A 105 4.75 -13.20 4.87
CA LEU A 105 4.72 -11.83 5.42
C LEU A 105 3.40 -11.14 5.08
N ALA A 106 2.93 -11.25 3.84
CA ALA A 106 1.67 -10.68 3.41
C ALA A 106 0.47 -11.27 4.17
N ARG A 107 0.43 -12.60 4.37
CA ARG A 107 -0.59 -13.24 5.24
C ARG A 107 -0.55 -12.70 6.66
N ALA A 108 0.63 -12.57 7.23
CA ALA A 108 0.80 -12.03 8.57
C ALA A 108 0.33 -10.56 8.67
N GLY A 109 0.49 -9.78 7.60
CA GLY A 109 -0.06 -8.42 7.46
C GLY A 109 -1.57 -8.36 7.23
N GLY A 110 -2.27 -9.51 7.16
CA GLY A 110 -3.73 -9.55 6.97
C GLY A 110 -4.19 -9.38 5.52
N THR A 111 -3.30 -9.58 4.53
CA THR A 111 -3.61 -9.44 3.10
C THR A 111 -4.72 -10.40 2.67
N LEU A 112 -5.69 -9.87 1.94
CA LEU A 112 -6.74 -10.60 1.25
C LEU A 112 -6.20 -11.03 -0.12
N PHE A 113 -6.04 -12.35 -0.32
CA PHE A 113 -5.51 -12.88 -1.58
C PHE A 113 -6.66 -13.27 -2.49
N ILE A 114 -6.63 -12.77 -3.72
CA ILE A 114 -7.72 -12.92 -4.67
C ILE A 114 -7.23 -13.46 -5.99
N GLU A 115 -7.93 -14.47 -6.51
CA GLU A 115 -7.79 -14.95 -7.87
C GLU A 115 -8.48 -13.96 -8.83
N ARG A 116 -7.79 -13.54 -9.90
CA ARG A 116 -8.32 -12.55 -10.87
C ARG A 116 -8.41 -13.11 -12.30
N GLU A 117 -8.21 -14.40 -12.49
CA GLU A 117 -8.08 -14.99 -13.83
C GLU A 117 -9.40 -15.10 -14.58
N ARG A 118 -10.55 -15.12 -13.89
CA ARG A 118 -11.87 -15.29 -14.51
C ARG A 118 -12.84 -14.21 -14.05
N LYS A 119 -13.85 -13.87 -14.91
CA LYS A 119 -14.91 -12.92 -14.54
C LYS A 119 -15.66 -13.28 -13.25
N ARG A 120 -15.79 -14.57 -12.94
CA ARG A 120 -16.38 -15.07 -11.67
C ARG A 120 -15.55 -14.70 -10.45
N ASP A 121 -14.24 -14.61 -10.60
CA ASP A 121 -13.33 -14.29 -9.51
C ASP A 121 -13.42 -12.81 -9.13
N ALA A 122 -13.73 -11.92 -10.09
CA ALA A 122 -13.95 -10.50 -9.82
C ALA A 122 -15.13 -10.24 -8.85
N LEU A 123 -16.22 -11.02 -8.96
CA LEU A 123 -17.36 -10.92 -8.03
C LEU A 123 -16.99 -11.45 -6.64
N ARG A 124 -16.23 -12.56 -6.58
CA ARG A 124 -15.76 -13.12 -5.30
C ARG A 124 -14.89 -12.11 -4.53
N VAL A 125 -14.03 -11.41 -5.25
CA VAL A 125 -13.21 -10.33 -4.68
C VAL A 125 -14.06 -9.25 -4.02
N VAL A 126 -15.09 -8.77 -4.74
CA VAL A 126 -16.00 -7.76 -4.21
C VAL A 126 -16.69 -8.26 -2.94
N HIS A 127 -17.11 -9.52 -2.92
CA HIS A 127 -17.73 -10.13 -1.74
C HIS A 127 -16.74 -10.23 -0.56
N GLU A 128 -15.51 -10.71 -0.78
CA GLU A 128 -14.49 -10.81 0.28
C GLU A 128 -14.15 -9.44 0.88
N VAL A 129 -14.04 -8.40 0.04
CA VAL A 129 -13.83 -7.03 0.51
C VAL A 129 -15.07 -6.52 1.27
N ALA A 130 -16.28 -6.76 0.75
CA ALA A 130 -17.52 -6.37 1.42
C ALA A 130 -17.66 -7.04 2.79
N ASP A 131 -17.33 -8.33 2.90
CA ASP A 131 -17.38 -9.04 4.17
C ASP A 131 -16.33 -8.52 5.16
N ALA A 132 -15.12 -8.18 4.71
CA ALA A 132 -14.13 -7.53 5.56
C ALA A 132 -14.63 -6.17 6.07
N LEU A 133 -15.23 -5.33 5.21
CA LEU A 133 -15.81 -4.04 5.60
C LEU A 133 -16.96 -4.19 6.61
N LYS A 134 -17.87 -5.17 6.43
CA LYS A 134 -18.94 -5.51 7.39
C LYS A 134 -18.38 -5.95 8.74
N ASN A 135 -17.22 -6.60 8.76
CA ASN A 135 -16.52 -7.01 9.98
C ASN A 135 -15.69 -5.88 10.60
N ALA A 136 -15.96 -4.63 10.22
CA ALA A 136 -15.31 -3.42 10.71
C ALA A 136 -13.80 -3.36 10.40
N ASP A 137 -13.34 -4.05 9.35
CA ASP A 137 -11.96 -3.95 8.88
C ASP A 137 -11.76 -2.68 8.04
N ALA A 138 -10.53 -2.15 8.07
CA ALA A 138 -10.05 -1.18 7.09
C ALA A 138 -9.38 -1.96 5.95
N VAL A 139 -9.88 -1.79 4.73
CA VAL A 139 -9.34 -2.46 3.54
C VAL A 139 -8.67 -1.44 2.63
N ALA A 140 -7.42 -1.68 2.24
CA ALA A 140 -6.67 -0.81 1.33
C ALA A 140 -6.56 -1.43 -0.06
N VAL A 141 -6.89 -0.64 -1.07
CA VAL A 141 -6.88 -1.04 -2.48
C VAL A 141 -6.13 -0.03 -3.33
N PHE A 142 -5.50 -0.54 -4.38
CA PHE A 142 -4.89 0.25 -5.44
C PHE A 142 -5.71 0.04 -6.72
N PRO A 143 -6.70 0.90 -6.99
CA PRO A 143 -7.64 0.66 -8.09
C PRO A 143 -7.02 0.85 -9.48
N GLU A 144 -5.81 1.37 -9.60
CA GLU A 144 -5.03 1.39 -10.83
C GLU A 144 -4.73 -0.03 -11.34
N GLY A 145 -4.69 -1.03 -10.46
CA GLY A 145 -4.45 -2.43 -10.80
C GLY A 145 -3.01 -2.76 -11.22
N THR A 146 -2.18 -1.75 -11.40
CA THR A 146 -0.74 -1.80 -11.69
C THR A 146 -0.04 -0.61 -11.06
N THR A 147 1.28 -0.62 -11.03
CA THR A 147 2.09 0.52 -10.56
C THR A 147 2.34 1.51 -11.67
N GLY A 148 2.14 2.81 -11.37
CA GLY A 148 2.47 3.94 -12.24
C GLY A 148 3.85 4.53 -11.95
N ALA A 149 4.29 5.46 -12.79
CA ALA A 149 5.56 6.16 -12.62
C ALA A 149 5.53 7.25 -11.53
N GLY A 150 4.36 7.57 -10.99
CA GLY A 150 4.19 8.53 -9.90
C GLY A 150 4.11 9.99 -10.33
N TYR A 151 4.16 10.29 -11.62
CA TYR A 151 3.92 11.64 -12.15
C TYR A 151 2.44 11.97 -12.25
N GLU A 152 1.62 10.98 -12.51
CA GLU A 152 0.18 11.04 -12.66
C GLU A 152 -0.47 9.79 -12.06
N VAL A 153 -1.76 9.86 -11.83
CA VAL A 153 -2.59 8.75 -11.35
C VAL A 153 -3.19 8.04 -12.56
N LEU A 154 -3.01 6.72 -12.63
CA LEU A 154 -3.62 5.92 -13.68
C LEU A 154 -5.14 5.79 -13.45
N PRO A 155 -5.93 5.48 -14.49
CA PRO A 155 -7.37 5.32 -14.37
C PRO A 155 -7.76 4.30 -13.30
N PHE A 156 -8.77 4.61 -12.49
CA PHE A 156 -9.25 3.75 -11.42
C PHE A 156 -10.26 2.73 -11.93
N HIS A 157 -9.98 1.44 -11.71
CA HIS A 157 -10.93 0.36 -11.94
C HIS A 157 -12.03 0.35 -10.87
N ALA A 158 -13.28 0.51 -11.29
CA ALA A 158 -14.42 0.68 -10.40
C ALA A 158 -14.85 -0.58 -9.62
N ASN A 159 -14.34 -1.77 -9.98
CA ASN A 159 -14.89 -3.04 -9.48
C ASN A 159 -14.86 -3.17 -7.95
N LEU A 160 -13.73 -2.83 -7.33
CA LEU A 160 -13.56 -2.97 -5.87
C LEU A 160 -14.38 -1.94 -5.08
N LEU A 161 -14.72 -0.79 -5.68
CA LEU A 161 -15.54 0.24 -5.05
C LEU A 161 -16.99 -0.23 -4.83
N GLN A 162 -17.45 -1.22 -5.62
CA GLN A 162 -18.74 -1.85 -5.41
C GLN A 162 -18.90 -2.43 -4.01
N ALA A 163 -17.82 -2.88 -3.38
CA ALA A 163 -17.86 -3.40 -2.01
C ALA A 163 -18.25 -2.31 -0.99
N ALA A 164 -17.66 -1.11 -1.12
CA ALA A 164 -17.99 0.02 -0.25
C ALA A 164 -19.45 0.49 -0.47
N ILE A 165 -19.93 0.54 -1.73
CA ILE A 165 -21.32 0.87 -2.04
C ILE A 165 -22.28 -0.16 -1.43
N ALA A 166 -22.02 -1.45 -1.63
CA ALA A 166 -22.87 -2.53 -1.15
C ALA A 166 -22.95 -2.61 0.39
N THR A 167 -21.97 -2.06 1.09
CA THR A 167 -21.92 -2.04 2.56
C THR A 167 -22.19 -0.67 3.16
N ALA A 168 -22.47 0.35 2.34
CA ALA A 168 -22.57 1.76 2.74
C ALA A 168 -21.37 2.23 3.59
N THR A 169 -20.18 1.67 3.32
CA THR A 169 -18.94 2.01 4.03
C THR A 169 -18.28 3.22 3.41
N VAL A 170 -17.79 4.15 4.24
CA VAL A 170 -17.06 5.33 3.77
C VAL A 170 -15.78 4.95 3.04
N VAL A 171 -15.35 5.81 2.12
CA VAL A 171 -14.09 5.66 1.39
C VAL A 171 -13.12 6.73 1.87
N GLN A 172 -11.85 6.38 2.03
CA GLN A 172 -10.79 7.34 2.32
C GLN A 172 -9.77 7.36 1.20
N PRO A 173 -9.69 8.45 0.42
CA PRO A 173 -8.63 8.63 -0.56
C PRO A 173 -7.29 8.84 0.14
N ILE A 174 -6.23 8.26 -0.43
CA ILE A 174 -4.85 8.40 0.06
C ILE A 174 -3.96 8.72 -1.12
N VAL A 175 -3.04 9.65 -0.93
CA VAL A 175 -2.04 9.98 -1.94
C VAL A 175 -0.66 9.54 -1.48
N LEU A 176 0.02 8.82 -2.35
CA LEU A 176 1.39 8.37 -2.16
C LEU A 176 2.30 9.10 -3.16
N ARG A 177 3.29 9.82 -2.66
CA ARG A 177 4.31 10.48 -3.47
C ARG A 177 5.70 10.09 -2.98
N TYR A 178 6.58 9.75 -3.90
CA TYR A 178 7.99 9.50 -3.63
C TYR A 178 8.83 10.63 -4.19
N SER A 179 9.70 11.21 -3.37
CA SER A 179 10.60 12.30 -3.77
C SER A 179 12.05 12.02 -3.33
N GLU A 180 12.99 12.66 -4.01
CA GLU A 180 14.41 12.68 -3.69
C GLU A 180 14.92 14.13 -3.80
N PRO A 181 16.04 14.49 -3.13
CA PRO A 181 16.59 15.84 -3.27
C PRO A 181 16.79 16.23 -4.72
N GLY A 182 16.12 17.32 -5.15
CA GLY A 182 16.13 17.82 -6.52
C GLY A 182 15.15 17.12 -7.48
N HIS A 183 14.36 16.16 -7.00
CA HIS A 183 13.35 15.45 -7.81
C HIS A 183 12.03 15.35 -7.06
N ALA A 184 11.03 16.09 -7.51
CA ALA A 184 9.67 16.04 -6.93
C ALA A 184 9.02 14.65 -7.06
N VAL A 185 9.45 13.87 -8.07
CA VAL A 185 9.07 12.46 -8.26
C VAL A 185 10.33 11.60 -8.35
N SER A 186 10.47 10.63 -7.47
CA SER A 186 11.63 9.74 -7.40
C SER A 186 11.60 8.67 -8.50
N ILE A 187 12.69 8.59 -9.27
CA ILE A 187 12.89 7.50 -10.23
C ILE A 187 13.28 6.19 -9.51
N ALA A 188 13.94 6.30 -8.35
CA ALA A 188 14.39 5.12 -7.61
C ALA A 188 13.23 4.30 -7.01
N ALA A 189 12.11 4.95 -6.69
CA ALA A 189 10.93 4.29 -6.14
C ALA A 189 10.05 3.63 -7.21
N GLN A 190 10.15 4.05 -8.48
CA GLN A 190 9.31 3.51 -9.55
C GLN A 190 9.49 2.01 -9.73
N TYR A 191 8.35 1.31 -9.81
CA TYR A 191 8.29 -0.14 -10.02
C TYR A 191 7.35 -0.44 -11.20
N THR A 192 7.79 -0.10 -12.42
CA THR A 192 6.96 -0.14 -13.63
C THR A 192 7.55 -1.05 -14.70
N GLY A 193 6.71 -1.50 -15.63
CA GLY A 193 7.11 -2.34 -16.76
C GLY A 193 7.72 -3.67 -16.29
N ASP A 194 8.84 -4.04 -16.91
CA ASP A 194 9.55 -5.31 -16.64
C ASP A 194 10.55 -5.20 -15.48
N THR A 195 10.49 -4.12 -14.69
CA THR A 195 11.39 -3.95 -13.55
C THR A 195 11.20 -5.10 -12.55
N THR A 196 12.24 -5.87 -12.32
CA THR A 196 12.22 -6.95 -11.33
C THR A 196 12.28 -6.40 -9.90
N LEU A 197 11.79 -7.17 -8.92
CA LEU A 197 11.87 -6.78 -7.51
C LEU A 197 13.32 -6.54 -7.05
N VAL A 198 14.27 -7.33 -7.58
CA VAL A 198 15.70 -7.20 -7.24
C VAL A 198 16.26 -5.89 -7.79
N GLU A 199 15.95 -5.55 -9.03
CA GLU A 199 16.36 -4.27 -9.64
C GLU A 199 15.78 -3.08 -8.89
N SER A 200 14.48 -3.11 -8.57
CA SER A 200 13.83 -2.08 -7.77
C SER A 200 14.48 -1.94 -6.39
N LEU A 201 14.70 -3.06 -5.69
CA LEU A 201 15.38 -3.07 -4.40
C LEU A 201 16.77 -2.42 -4.50
N MET A 202 17.53 -2.73 -5.56
CA MET A 202 18.86 -2.15 -5.79
C MET A 202 18.78 -0.63 -6.04
N LYS A 203 17.80 -0.16 -6.83
CA LYS A 203 17.55 1.27 -7.06
C LYS A 203 17.27 1.98 -5.73
N VAL A 204 16.32 1.47 -4.94
CA VAL A 204 15.93 2.02 -3.63
C VAL A 204 17.14 2.02 -2.66
N CYS A 205 17.89 0.93 -2.57
CA CYS A 205 19.04 0.85 -1.68
C CYS A 205 20.19 1.82 -2.06
N ARG A 206 20.26 2.26 -3.32
CA ARG A 206 21.24 3.25 -3.80
C ARG A 206 20.73 4.69 -3.68
N ALA A 207 19.43 4.90 -3.54
CA ALA A 207 18.82 6.21 -3.41
C ALA A 207 19.31 6.94 -2.15
N ARG A 208 19.28 8.26 -2.17
CA ARG A 208 19.65 9.12 -1.04
C ARG A 208 18.53 10.12 -0.77
N GLY A 209 18.14 10.23 0.50
CA GLY A 209 17.08 11.14 0.89
C GLY A 209 15.74 10.80 0.23
N LEU A 210 15.48 9.51 -0.02
CA LEU A 210 14.21 9.04 -0.53
C LEU A 210 13.15 9.21 0.54
N VAL A 211 12.13 9.99 0.23
CA VAL A 211 10.99 10.24 1.11
C VAL A 211 9.74 9.67 0.46
N VAL A 212 8.93 8.96 1.23
CA VAL A 212 7.53 8.67 0.88
C VAL A 212 6.62 9.55 1.69
N GLU A 213 5.80 10.33 1.01
CA GLU A 213 4.73 11.11 1.61
C GLU A 213 3.43 10.32 1.51
N VAL A 214 2.80 10.09 2.65
CA VAL A 214 1.50 9.44 2.76
C VAL A 214 0.50 10.49 3.23
N ARG A 215 -0.44 10.88 2.36
CA ARG A 215 -1.44 11.88 2.69
C ARG A 215 -2.83 11.25 2.74
N PHE A 216 -3.41 11.23 3.94
CA PHE A 216 -4.79 10.82 4.15
C PHE A 216 -5.72 12.00 3.89
N LEU A 217 -6.56 11.88 2.87
CA LEU A 217 -7.59 12.88 2.58
C LEU A 217 -8.83 12.66 3.46
N PRO A 218 -9.71 13.66 3.59
CA PRO A 218 -10.99 13.48 4.27
C PRO A 218 -11.79 12.32 3.69
N ILE A 219 -12.45 11.57 4.57
CA ILE A 219 -13.35 10.48 4.17
C ILE A 219 -14.49 11.00 3.29
N GLU A 220 -14.97 10.15 2.39
CA GLU A 220 -16.12 10.42 1.54
C GLU A 220 -17.20 9.36 1.75
N PRO A 221 -18.46 9.78 1.92
CA PRO A 221 -19.57 8.85 1.87
C PRO A 221 -19.75 8.36 0.42
N VAL A 222 -20.13 7.11 0.26
CA VAL A 222 -20.42 6.56 -1.07
C VAL A 222 -21.66 7.18 -1.71
N GLY A 223 -22.62 7.66 -0.88
CA GLY A 223 -23.84 8.32 -1.35
C GLY A 223 -24.65 7.45 -2.30
N GLU A 224 -25.31 8.11 -3.27
CA GLU A 224 -26.08 7.48 -4.35
C GLU A 224 -25.25 7.27 -5.63
N LEU A 225 -23.94 7.45 -5.57
CA LEU A 225 -23.07 7.29 -6.72
C LEU A 225 -22.99 5.82 -7.15
N ASP A 226 -23.05 5.60 -8.46
CA ASP A 226 -22.63 4.33 -9.00
C ASP A 226 -21.10 4.15 -8.88
N ARG A 227 -20.63 2.92 -9.03
CA ARG A 227 -19.22 2.60 -8.87
C ARG A 227 -18.28 3.33 -9.83
N ARG A 228 -18.76 3.71 -11.04
CA ARG A 228 -17.95 4.41 -12.04
C ARG A 228 -17.82 5.89 -11.70
N ALA A 229 -18.91 6.52 -11.30
CA ALA A 229 -18.93 7.89 -10.84
C ALA A 229 -18.08 8.05 -9.56
N LEU A 230 -18.16 7.09 -8.63
CA LEU A 230 -17.31 7.06 -7.45
C LEU A 230 -15.83 6.89 -7.81
N ALA A 231 -15.50 6.00 -8.75
CA ALA A 231 -14.12 5.80 -9.21
C ALA A 231 -13.53 7.07 -9.82
N GLN A 232 -14.30 7.73 -10.70
CA GLN A 232 -13.86 8.98 -11.32
C GLN A 232 -13.62 10.07 -10.27
N ARG A 233 -14.58 10.26 -9.36
CA ARG A 233 -14.46 11.26 -8.29
C ARG A 233 -13.24 11.04 -7.40
N LEU A 234 -12.98 9.79 -7.01
CA LEU A 234 -11.82 9.44 -6.19
C LEU A 234 -10.51 9.62 -6.96
N HIS A 235 -10.50 9.23 -8.25
CA HIS A 235 -9.37 9.45 -9.14
C HIS A 235 -9.02 10.94 -9.23
N ASP A 236 -10.01 11.80 -9.51
CA ASP A 236 -9.80 13.23 -9.66
C ASP A 236 -9.24 13.83 -8.36
N ARG A 237 -9.79 13.45 -7.21
CA ARG A 237 -9.30 13.93 -5.91
C ARG A 237 -7.86 13.50 -5.61
N VAL A 238 -7.52 12.26 -5.88
CA VAL A 238 -6.15 11.74 -5.68
C VAL A 238 -5.19 12.42 -6.66
N SER A 239 -5.62 12.61 -7.91
CA SER A 239 -4.85 13.25 -8.98
C SER A 239 -4.57 14.73 -8.67
N ASP A 240 -5.60 15.49 -8.30
CA ASP A 240 -5.47 16.91 -7.96
C ASP A 240 -4.49 17.11 -6.79
N GLU A 241 -4.62 16.26 -5.77
CA GLU A 241 -3.75 16.33 -4.60
C GLU A 241 -2.31 15.91 -4.93
N LEU A 242 -2.10 14.88 -5.74
CA LEU A 242 -0.77 14.48 -6.21
C LEU A 242 -0.10 15.63 -6.98
N HIS A 243 -0.85 16.29 -7.88
CA HIS A 243 -0.36 17.45 -8.61
C HIS A 243 -0.01 18.63 -7.67
N ALA A 244 -0.83 18.87 -6.65
CA ALA A 244 -0.55 19.91 -5.66
C ALA A 244 0.75 19.61 -4.87
N MET A 245 0.93 18.36 -4.42
CA MET A 245 2.14 17.92 -3.73
C MET A 245 3.38 18.01 -4.61
N THR A 246 3.25 17.75 -5.91
CA THR A 246 4.39 17.77 -6.84
C THR A 246 4.81 19.18 -7.20
N ARG A 247 3.87 20.13 -7.30
CA ARG A 247 4.18 21.54 -7.58
C ARG A 247 4.75 22.30 -6.39
N GLY A 248 4.46 21.86 -5.17
CA GLY A 248 4.92 22.48 -3.93
C GLY A 248 6.27 21.94 -3.41
N ALA A 249 6.98 21.15 -4.20
CA ALA A 249 8.21 20.46 -3.80
C ALA A 249 9.48 21.12 -4.35
#